data_8a71583e90776c3643c3823d52bb2ba9
#
_entry.id   8a71583e90776c3643c3823d52bb2ba9
#
_cell.length_a   1.000
_cell.length_b   1.000
_cell.length_c   1.000
_cell.angle_alpha   90.00
_cell.angle_beta   90.00
_cell.angle_gamma   90.00
#
_symmetry.space_group_name_H-M   'P 1'
#
loop_
_entity.id
_entity.type
_entity.pdbx_description
1 polymer ?
#
loop_
_entity_poly.entity_id
_entity_poly.type
_entity_poly.pdbx_seq_one_letter_code
_entity_poly.pdbx_strand_id
1 'polypeptide(L)'
;MSENRKEYLLNYEEVMKGLDVTESGLTREEADKRLSEHGPNKLKEGKKESLLHKFLSELMDPMILVLIAAAVVSGITAVHQGESFADTIIIMLVVVINAVLGVYQESKAEAAIEALQQIAAATSKVIRGGHQMTVKSEELVPGDIVILEAGDSVPADARIIECASMKVEEAALTGESVAVEKTESPVSAAENGDVPLGDRKNMVYMGSIVVYGRGKAVVCATGMDTEMGKIADAIANAKEEETPLQIKLNQLSKILTIMVLGICVLVFGVNIARSIMSGAGADSGLVLNTFMI
;
A
#
# COMPACT_ATOMS: atom_id res chain seq x y z
N MET A 1 20.97 12.37 9.01
CA MET A 1 21.34 11.24 9.89
C MET A 1 20.88 11.61 11.30
N SER A 2 19.63 11.25 11.69
CA SER A 2 19.19 11.41 13.06
C SER A 2 19.80 10.25 13.86
N GLU A 3 20.82 10.55 14.68
CA GLU A 3 21.15 9.68 15.80
C GLU A 3 19.86 9.36 16.53
N ASN A 4 19.71 8.11 16.92
CA ASN A 4 18.57 7.53 17.64
C ASN A 4 18.43 8.24 19.00
N ARG A 5 17.94 9.50 18.97
CA ARG A 5 17.73 10.28 20.20
C ARG A 5 16.56 9.65 20.94
N LYS A 6 16.80 9.24 22.16
CA LYS A 6 15.77 8.68 23.03
C LYS A 6 15.08 9.85 23.77
N GLU A 7 14.19 10.57 23.08
CA GLU A 7 13.50 11.76 23.56
C GLU A 7 12.75 11.53 24.87
N TYR A 8 12.28 10.30 25.09
CA TYR A 8 11.60 9.90 26.32
C TYR A 8 12.49 9.89 27.57
N LEU A 9 13.83 9.84 27.41
CA LEU A 9 14.80 9.93 28.53
C LEU A 9 15.18 11.37 28.87
N LEU A 10 14.88 12.33 27.99
CA LEU A 10 15.26 13.72 28.10
C LEU A 10 14.13 14.57 28.71
N ASN A 11 14.51 15.67 29.35
CA ASN A 11 13.56 16.73 29.68
C ASN A 11 13.01 17.34 28.39
N TYR A 12 11.76 17.79 28.40
CA TYR A 12 11.14 18.37 27.20
C TYR A 12 11.90 19.62 26.71
N GLU A 13 12.52 20.41 27.60
CA GLU A 13 13.35 21.56 27.26
C GLU A 13 14.60 21.15 26.45
N GLU A 14 15.23 20.03 26.79
CA GLU A 14 16.36 19.47 26.05
C GLU A 14 15.94 18.98 24.66
N VAL A 15 14.75 18.38 24.59
CA VAL A 15 14.19 17.92 23.29
C VAL A 15 13.88 19.14 22.41
N MET A 16 13.20 20.15 22.95
CA MET A 16 12.90 21.41 22.23
C MET A 16 14.17 22.10 21.75
N LYS A 17 15.19 22.21 22.61
CA LYS A 17 16.51 22.74 22.23
C LYS A 17 17.18 21.91 21.16
N GLY A 18 17.06 20.61 21.23
CA GLY A 18 17.60 19.69 20.21
C GLY A 18 16.92 19.78 18.86
N LEU A 19 15.65 20.22 18.85
CA LEU A 19 14.87 20.48 17.65
C LEU A 19 14.92 21.95 17.19
N ASP A 20 15.67 22.79 17.90
CA ASP A 20 15.76 24.25 17.66
C ASP A 20 14.40 24.94 17.65
N VAL A 21 13.59 24.70 18.72
CA VAL A 21 12.24 25.21 18.87
C VAL A 21 12.04 25.82 20.25
N THR A 22 11.27 26.89 20.32
CA THR A 22 10.84 27.56 21.56
C THR A 22 9.36 27.29 21.83
N GLU A 23 8.85 27.68 23.00
CA GLU A 23 7.44 27.55 23.35
C GLU A 23 6.48 28.31 22.41
N SER A 24 6.98 29.27 21.64
CA SER A 24 6.22 29.95 20.60
C SER A 24 6.07 29.11 19.32
N GLY A 25 6.69 27.94 19.24
CA GLY A 25 6.67 27.08 18.08
C GLY A 25 7.55 27.59 16.92
N LEU A 26 7.51 26.88 15.82
CA LEU A 26 8.22 27.25 14.59
C LEU A 26 7.62 28.50 13.93
N THR A 27 8.42 29.26 13.20
CA THR A 27 7.87 30.22 12.23
C THR A 27 7.30 29.51 11.03
N ARG A 28 6.43 30.16 10.25
CA ARG A 28 5.88 29.57 9.03
C ARG A 28 6.97 29.22 8.02
N GLU A 29 7.95 30.11 7.87
CA GLU A 29 9.06 29.92 6.93
C GLU A 29 9.93 28.72 7.31
N GLU A 30 10.19 28.55 8.61
CA GLU A 30 10.97 27.39 9.09
C GLU A 30 10.17 26.09 8.95
N ALA A 31 8.86 26.11 9.19
CA ALA A 31 7.98 24.96 8.98
C ALA A 31 7.95 24.54 7.50
N ASP A 32 7.79 25.50 6.59
CA ASP A 32 7.79 25.23 5.13
C ASP A 32 9.14 24.67 4.66
N LYS A 33 10.25 25.18 5.21
CA LYS A 33 11.59 24.67 4.93
C LYS A 33 11.74 23.23 5.42
N ARG A 34 11.38 22.92 6.68
CA ARG A 34 11.43 21.56 7.23
C ARG A 34 10.51 20.61 6.47
N LEU A 35 9.35 21.07 6.00
CA LEU A 35 8.46 20.27 5.16
C LEU A 35 9.12 19.90 3.83
N SER A 36 9.92 20.78 3.25
CA SER A 36 10.68 20.48 2.03
C SER A 36 11.84 19.52 2.27
N GLU A 37 12.44 19.53 3.47
CA GLU A 37 13.57 18.68 3.85
C GLU A 37 13.13 17.28 4.30
N HIS A 38 12.08 17.17 5.12
CA HIS A 38 11.58 15.91 5.69
C HIS A 38 10.48 15.27 4.87
N GLY A 39 9.82 16.03 3.99
CA GLY A 39 8.64 15.58 3.25
C GLY A 39 7.36 15.61 4.09
N PRO A 40 6.21 15.24 3.49
CA PRO A 40 4.92 15.27 4.16
C PRO A 40 4.81 14.18 5.23
N ASN A 41 4.09 14.49 6.31
CA ASN A 41 3.76 13.56 7.38
C ASN A 41 2.70 12.55 6.91
N LYS A 42 3.12 11.63 6.06
CA LYS A 42 2.31 10.54 5.49
C LYS A 42 3.06 9.23 5.55
N LEU A 43 2.34 8.16 5.83
CA LEU A 43 2.86 6.82 5.59
C LEU A 43 2.97 6.59 4.08
N LYS A 44 4.02 5.90 3.64
CA LYS A 44 4.15 5.54 2.22
C LYS A 44 2.96 4.68 1.81
N GLU A 45 2.16 5.20 0.92
CA GLU A 45 1.22 4.39 0.16
C GLU A 45 2.01 3.39 -0.70
N GLY A 46 1.45 2.20 -0.92
CA GLY A 46 2.03 1.24 -1.85
C GLY A 46 2.33 1.91 -3.19
N LYS A 47 3.41 1.51 -3.86
CA LYS A 47 3.79 2.09 -5.16
C LYS A 47 2.61 1.99 -6.10
N LYS A 48 2.09 3.14 -6.56
CA LYS A 48 1.10 3.18 -7.64
C LYS A 48 1.72 2.53 -8.87
N GLU A 49 1.11 1.46 -9.35
CA GLU A 49 1.54 0.80 -10.57
C GLU A 49 1.30 1.72 -11.77
N SER A 50 2.25 1.74 -12.71
CA SER A 50 2.07 2.51 -13.93
C SER A 50 0.98 1.89 -14.80
N LEU A 51 0.25 2.70 -15.57
CA LEU A 51 -0.79 2.20 -16.48
C LEU A 51 -0.25 1.15 -17.46
N LEU A 52 1.01 1.30 -17.86
CA LEU A 52 1.67 0.32 -18.74
C LEU A 52 1.90 -1.01 -18.00
N HIS A 53 2.27 -0.98 -16.72
CA HIS A 53 2.46 -2.19 -15.91
C HIS A 53 1.14 -2.92 -15.72
N LYS A 54 0.08 -2.21 -15.39
CA LYS A 54 -1.29 -2.75 -15.28
C LYS A 54 -1.75 -3.38 -16.60
N PHE A 55 -1.53 -2.70 -17.73
CA PHE A 55 -1.87 -3.23 -19.04
C PHE A 55 -1.10 -4.52 -19.37
N LEU A 56 0.19 -4.58 -19.05
CA LEU A 56 1.00 -5.78 -19.24
C LEU A 56 0.57 -6.91 -18.29
N SER A 57 0.20 -6.58 -17.06
CA SER A 57 -0.34 -7.55 -16.09
C SER A 57 -1.64 -8.15 -16.57
N GLU A 58 -2.56 -7.35 -17.12
CA GLU A 58 -3.80 -7.84 -17.73
C GLU A 58 -3.53 -8.80 -18.90
N LEU A 59 -2.55 -8.48 -19.76
CA LEU A 59 -2.17 -9.38 -20.86
C LEU A 59 -1.57 -10.71 -20.39
N MET A 60 -1.07 -10.78 -19.15
CA MET A 60 -0.55 -12.02 -18.57
C MET A 60 -1.64 -12.86 -17.88
N ASP A 61 -2.90 -12.41 -17.87
CA ASP A 61 -4.01 -13.21 -17.40
C ASP A 61 -4.09 -14.53 -18.18
N PRO A 62 -4.26 -15.68 -17.50
CA PRO A 62 -4.30 -16.99 -18.15
C PRO A 62 -5.34 -17.12 -19.27
N MET A 63 -6.51 -16.47 -19.12
CA MET A 63 -7.54 -16.51 -20.17
C MET A 63 -7.12 -15.67 -21.40
N ILE A 64 -6.50 -14.53 -21.18
CA ILE A 64 -6.01 -13.68 -22.27
C ILE A 64 -4.83 -14.35 -22.99
N LEU A 65 -3.94 -15.02 -22.26
CA LEU A 65 -2.86 -15.80 -22.86
C LEU A 65 -3.38 -16.92 -23.79
N VAL A 66 -4.48 -17.60 -23.43
CA VAL A 66 -5.11 -18.59 -24.30
C VAL A 66 -5.66 -17.94 -25.57
N LEU A 67 -6.29 -16.77 -25.47
CA LEU A 67 -6.76 -16.01 -26.63
C LEU A 67 -5.61 -15.54 -27.53
N ILE A 68 -4.50 -15.10 -26.95
CA ILE A 68 -3.31 -14.72 -27.70
C ILE A 68 -2.73 -15.94 -28.44
N ALA A 69 -2.65 -17.08 -27.76
CA ALA A 69 -2.20 -18.33 -28.40
C ALA A 69 -3.13 -18.73 -29.56
N ALA A 70 -4.44 -18.64 -29.38
CA ALA A 70 -5.41 -18.89 -30.44
C ALA A 70 -5.24 -17.93 -31.63
N ALA A 71 -5.00 -16.62 -31.37
CA ALA A 71 -4.71 -15.64 -32.40
C ALA A 71 -3.45 -15.94 -33.20
N VAL A 72 -2.38 -16.39 -32.51
CA VAL A 72 -1.14 -16.81 -33.18
C VAL A 72 -1.36 -18.01 -34.09
N VAL A 73 -2.09 -19.02 -33.61
CA VAL A 73 -2.42 -20.20 -34.43
C VAL A 73 -3.31 -19.81 -35.61
N SER A 74 -4.34 -18.99 -35.41
CA SER A 74 -5.20 -18.46 -36.49
C SER A 74 -4.37 -17.71 -37.54
N GLY A 75 -3.43 -16.87 -37.12
CA GLY A 75 -2.54 -16.15 -38.02
C GLY A 75 -1.63 -17.06 -38.85
N ILE A 76 -1.05 -18.10 -38.24
CA ILE A 76 -0.24 -19.09 -38.92
C ILE A 76 -1.07 -19.82 -39.98
N THR A 77 -2.30 -20.21 -39.60
CA THR A 77 -3.22 -20.92 -40.52
C THR A 77 -3.60 -20.04 -41.71
N ALA A 78 -3.92 -18.76 -41.46
CA ALA A 78 -4.26 -17.81 -42.53
C ALA A 78 -3.12 -17.67 -43.54
N VAL A 79 -1.86 -17.62 -43.08
CA VAL A 79 -0.67 -17.60 -43.97
C VAL A 79 -0.55 -18.88 -44.80
N HIS A 80 -0.73 -20.04 -44.16
CA HIS A 80 -0.56 -21.33 -44.85
C HIS A 80 -1.69 -21.65 -45.84
N GLN A 81 -2.92 -21.28 -45.53
CA GLN A 81 -4.10 -21.59 -46.36
C GLN A 81 -4.45 -20.45 -47.33
N GLY A 82 -3.78 -19.32 -47.24
CA GLY A 82 -4.10 -18.14 -48.05
C GLY A 82 -5.48 -17.50 -47.70
N GLU A 83 -5.93 -17.72 -46.47
CA GLU A 83 -7.19 -17.21 -45.94
C GLU A 83 -7.05 -15.79 -45.38
N SER A 84 -8.20 -15.17 -45.10
CA SER A 84 -8.23 -13.82 -44.54
C SER A 84 -7.75 -13.81 -43.09
N PHE A 85 -6.99 -12.76 -42.69
CA PHE A 85 -6.61 -12.50 -41.30
C PHE A 85 -7.77 -11.97 -40.43
N ALA A 86 -9.00 -12.02 -40.91
CA ALA A 86 -10.16 -11.43 -40.20
C ALA A 86 -10.31 -12.01 -38.79
N ASP A 87 -10.21 -13.32 -38.61
CA ASP A 87 -10.37 -13.97 -37.30
C ASP A 87 -9.23 -13.59 -36.34
N THR A 88 -8.01 -13.58 -36.81
CA THR A 88 -6.84 -13.14 -36.02
C THR A 88 -7.00 -11.69 -35.57
N ILE A 89 -7.47 -10.79 -36.45
CA ILE A 89 -7.69 -9.38 -36.15
C ILE A 89 -8.83 -9.23 -35.12
N ILE A 90 -9.91 -9.98 -35.26
CA ILE A 90 -11.05 -9.95 -34.32
C ILE A 90 -10.60 -10.41 -32.93
N ILE A 91 -9.86 -11.53 -32.83
CA ILE A 91 -9.37 -12.02 -31.53
C ILE A 91 -8.43 -11.00 -30.90
N MET A 92 -7.48 -10.45 -31.64
CA MET A 92 -6.57 -9.42 -31.13
C MET A 92 -7.29 -8.15 -30.70
N LEU A 93 -8.34 -7.74 -31.44
CA LEU A 93 -9.17 -6.61 -31.06
C LEU A 93 -9.88 -6.85 -29.72
N VAL A 94 -10.44 -8.05 -29.53
CA VAL A 94 -11.09 -8.43 -28.27
C VAL A 94 -10.08 -8.44 -27.13
N VAL A 95 -8.89 -8.99 -27.31
CA VAL A 95 -7.80 -8.97 -26.31
C VAL A 95 -7.45 -7.54 -25.90
N VAL A 96 -7.24 -6.64 -26.87
CA VAL A 96 -6.90 -5.24 -26.57
C VAL A 96 -8.04 -4.52 -25.86
N ILE A 97 -9.30 -4.72 -26.30
CA ILE A 97 -10.47 -4.11 -25.66
C ILE A 97 -10.60 -4.60 -24.21
N ASN A 98 -10.43 -5.91 -23.95
CA ASN A 98 -10.50 -6.46 -22.60
C ASN A 98 -9.41 -5.89 -21.71
N ALA A 99 -8.16 -5.85 -22.17
CA ALA A 99 -7.05 -5.30 -21.39
C ALA A 99 -7.24 -3.79 -21.08
N VAL A 100 -7.70 -2.99 -22.05
CA VAL A 100 -8.00 -1.58 -21.83
C VAL A 100 -9.15 -1.40 -20.84
N LEU A 101 -10.21 -2.21 -20.96
CA LEU A 101 -11.36 -2.15 -20.08
C LEU A 101 -10.98 -2.56 -18.64
N GLY A 102 -10.14 -3.60 -18.47
CA GLY A 102 -9.62 -4.03 -17.17
C GLY A 102 -8.85 -2.89 -16.48
N VAL A 103 -7.86 -2.31 -17.16
CA VAL A 103 -7.09 -1.17 -16.64
C VAL A 103 -8.00 0.03 -16.30
N TYR A 104 -9.00 0.32 -17.12
CA TYR A 104 -9.94 1.40 -16.84
C TYR A 104 -10.78 1.12 -15.58
N GLN A 105 -11.30 -0.08 -15.41
CA GLN A 105 -12.09 -0.48 -14.25
C GLN A 105 -11.26 -0.43 -12.97
N GLU A 106 -10.04 -0.97 -13.00
CA GLU A 106 -9.11 -0.97 -11.86
C GLU A 106 -8.75 0.46 -11.46
N SER A 107 -8.32 1.30 -12.43
CA SER A 107 -7.96 2.70 -12.17
C SER A 107 -9.13 3.51 -11.61
N LYS A 108 -10.36 3.24 -12.05
CA LYS A 108 -11.56 3.89 -11.52
C LYS A 108 -11.86 3.47 -10.08
N ALA A 109 -11.66 2.19 -9.76
CA ALA A 109 -11.83 1.68 -8.39
C ALA A 109 -10.81 2.32 -7.45
N GLU A 110 -9.53 2.38 -7.84
CA GLU A 110 -8.48 3.06 -7.06
C GLU A 110 -8.79 4.54 -6.83
N ALA A 111 -9.18 5.28 -7.89
CA ALA A 111 -9.54 6.69 -7.78
C ALA A 111 -10.72 6.92 -6.83
N ALA A 112 -11.69 6.01 -6.78
CA ALA A 112 -12.81 6.11 -5.84
C ALA A 112 -12.36 5.92 -4.39
N ILE A 113 -11.43 4.99 -4.12
CA ILE A 113 -10.84 4.77 -2.79
C ILE A 113 -10.02 6.00 -2.38
N GLU A 114 -9.18 6.53 -3.27
CA GLU A 114 -8.38 7.72 -3.01
C GLU A 114 -9.25 8.95 -2.70
N ALA A 115 -10.35 9.15 -3.43
CA ALA A 115 -11.30 10.24 -3.17
C ALA A 115 -11.94 10.13 -1.78
N LEU A 116 -12.28 8.92 -1.32
CA LEU A 116 -12.78 8.71 0.04
C LEU A 116 -11.74 9.05 1.10
N GLN A 117 -10.49 8.71 0.89
CA GLN A 117 -9.38 9.05 1.81
C GLN A 117 -9.13 10.56 1.87
N GLN A 118 -9.24 11.29 0.77
CA GLN A 118 -9.06 12.75 0.74
C GLN A 118 -10.17 13.52 1.49
N ILE A 119 -11.40 13.03 1.49
CA ILE A 119 -12.50 13.65 2.25
C ILE A 119 -12.25 13.59 3.75
N ALA A 120 -11.51 12.59 4.23
CA ALA A 120 -11.13 12.40 5.62
C ALA A 120 -9.77 13.03 5.98
N ALA A 121 -9.28 14.01 5.21
CA ALA A 121 -8.00 14.67 5.48
C ALA A 121 -7.97 15.23 6.89
N ALA A 122 -7.18 14.59 7.77
CA ALA A 122 -7.06 14.99 9.16
C ALA A 122 -6.40 16.37 9.27
N THR A 123 -6.89 17.18 10.18
CA THR A 123 -6.29 18.48 10.55
C THR A 123 -5.76 18.41 11.97
N SER A 124 -4.70 19.16 12.24
CA SER A 124 -4.07 19.26 13.55
C SER A 124 -4.01 20.70 14.03
N LYS A 125 -4.22 20.91 15.32
CA LYS A 125 -4.03 22.20 15.97
C LYS A 125 -2.56 22.33 16.35
N VAL A 126 -1.89 23.39 15.89
CA VAL A 126 -0.48 23.66 16.18
C VAL A 126 -0.26 25.05 16.71
N ILE A 127 0.85 25.26 17.40
CA ILE A 127 1.34 26.57 17.77
C ILE A 127 2.52 26.90 16.85
N ARG A 128 2.36 27.93 16.01
CA ARG A 128 3.42 28.49 15.18
C ARG A 128 3.48 30.00 15.36
N GLY A 129 4.68 30.54 15.60
CA GLY A 129 4.88 31.97 15.82
C GLY A 129 4.12 32.53 17.02
N GLY A 130 3.89 31.73 18.06
CA GLY A 130 3.13 32.11 19.25
C GLY A 130 1.60 32.09 19.10
N HIS A 131 1.09 31.71 17.93
CA HIS A 131 -0.33 31.66 17.64
C HIS A 131 -0.82 30.24 17.38
N GLN A 132 -1.98 29.89 17.95
CA GLN A 132 -2.64 28.65 17.62
C GLN A 132 -3.27 28.76 16.24
N MET A 133 -3.04 27.73 15.39
CA MET A 133 -3.63 27.60 14.07
C MET A 133 -3.95 26.14 13.76
N THR A 134 -4.80 25.93 12.76
CA THR A 134 -5.10 24.59 12.25
C THR A 134 -4.38 24.40 10.92
N VAL A 135 -3.63 23.31 10.81
CA VAL A 135 -2.93 22.89 9.60
C VAL A 135 -3.40 21.50 9.20
N LYS A 136 -3.14 21.10 7.96
CA LYS A 136 -3.33 19.71 7.58
C LYS A 136 -2.31 18.85 8.33
N SER A 137 -2.74 17.69 8.82
CA SER A 137 -1.82 16.78 9.54
C SER A 137 -0.64 16.34 8.70
N GLU A 138 -0.79 16.33 7.37
CA GLU A 138 0.29 16.05 6.43
C GLU A 138 1.37 17.14 6.33
N GLU A 139 1.07 18.36 6.80
CA GLU A 139 2.00 19.51 6.81
C GLU A 139 2.77 19.64 8.13
N LEU A 140 2.60 18.68 9.04
CA LEU A 140 3.35 18.64 10.29
C LEU A 140 4.81 18.27 10.03
N VAL A 141 5.69 18.94 10.78
CA VAL A 141 7.14 18.73 10.71
C VAL A 141 7.73 18.53 12.09
N PRO A 142 8.90 17.87 12.21
CA PRO A 142 9.62 17.82 13.48
C PRO A 142 9.89 19.23 14.02
N GLY A 143 9.52 19.46 15.29
CA GLY A 143 9.57 20.76 15.94
C GLY A 143 8.25 21.51 16.00
N ASP A 144 7.19 21.08 15.32
CA ASP A 144 5.85 21.64 15.53
C ASP A 144 5.35 21.34 16.95
N ILE A 145 4.66 22.30 17.58
CA ILE A 145 3.98 22.07 18.84
C ILE A 145 2.51 21.79 18.54
N VAL A 146 2.08 20.56 18.78
CA VAL A 146 0.70 20.13 18.59
C VAL A 146 -0.09 20.29 19.89
N ILE A 147 -1.37 20.69 19.77
CA ILE A 147 -2.34 20.72 20.85
C ILE A 147 -3.25 19.51 20.67
N LEU A 148 -3.38 18.71 21.72
CA LEU A 148 -4.16 17.48 21.74
C LEU A 148 -5.25 17.57 22.80
N GLU A 149 -6.48 17.24 22.42
CA GLU A 149 -7.66 17.22 23.29
C GLU A 149 -8.39 15.88 23.18
N ALA A 150 -9.22 15.57 24.18
CA ALA A 150 -10.00 14.33 24.16
C ALA A 150 -10.84 14.22 22.86
N GLY A 151 -10.71 13.10 22.16
CA GLY A 151 -11.30 12.85 20.86
C GLY A 151 -10.35 13.06 19.67
N ASP A 152 -9.21 13.72 19.88
CA ASP A 152 -8.22 13.92 18.82
C ASP A 152 -7.40 12.64 18.58
N SER A 153 -7.10 12.35 17.32
CA SER A 153 -6.08 11.38 16.94
C SER A 153 -4.71 12.05 16.96
N VAL A 154 -3.72 11.36 17.49
CA VAL A 154 -2.32 11.82 17.52
C VAL A 154 -1.74 11.75 16.10
N PRO A 155 -1.32 12.89 15.52
CA PRO A 155 -0.97 12.96 14.11
C PRO A 155 0.47 12.55 13.78
N ALA A 156 1.36 12.52 14.78
CA ALA A 156 2.79 12.25 14.64
C ALA A 156 3.38 11.82 15.98
N ASP A 157 4.58 11.27 16.02
CA ASP A 157 5.25 10.94 17.27
C ASP A 157 5.76 12.22 17.93
N ALA A 158 5.37 12.46 19.17
CA ALA A 158 5.64 13.70 19.85
C ALA A 158 5.98 13.50 21.33
N ARG A 159 6.84 14.38 21.86
CA ARG A 159 7.22 14.49 23.26
C ARG A 159 6.30 15.47 23.98
N ILE A 160 5.65 15.01 25.03
CA ILE A 160 4.73 15.83 25.83
C ILE A 160 5.50 16.96 26.52
N ILE A 161 5.01 18.20 26.39
CA ILE A 161 5.53 19.41 27.02
C ILE A 161 4.67 19.75 28.24
N GLU A 162 3.35 19.65 28.10
CA GLU A 162 2.37 19.99 29.10
C GLU A 162 1.21 19.00 28.99
N CYS A 163 0.70 18.50 30.10
CA CYS A 163 -0.51 17.67 30.10
C CYS A 163 -1.37 17.92 31.33
N ALA A 164 -2.69 17.87 31.14
CA ALA A 164 -3.70 17.95 32.18
C ALA A 164 -4.59 16.71 32.17
N SER A 165 -4.25 15.74 33.03
CA SER A 165 -4.95 14.46 33.15
C SER A 165 -5.13 13.71 31.83
N MET A 166 -4.14 13.82 30.95
CA MET A 166 -4.20 13.27 29.59
C MET A 166 -4.09 11.75 29.64
N LYS A 167 -5.03 11.06 28.99
CA LYS A 167 -5.00 9.61 28.78
C LYS A 167 -5.10 9.30 27.30
N VAL A 168 -4.25 8.40 26.85
CA VAL A 168 -4.13 8.04 25.43
C VAL A 168 -4.27 6.53 25.26
N GLU A 169 -5.11 6.13 24.33
CA GLU A 169 -5.26 4.74 23.91
C GLU A 169 -4.23 4.46 22.80
N GLU A 170 -3.33 3.52 23.07
CA GLU A 170 -2.21 3.16 22.19
C GLU A 170 -2.35 1.72 21.64
N ALA A 171 -3.57 1.19 21.60
CA ALA A 171 -3.86 -0.19 21.21
C ALA A 171 -3.29 -0.58 19.84
N ALA A 172 -3.26 0.36 18.90
CA ALA A 172 -2.71 0.12 17.55
C ALA A 172 -1.21 -0.21 17.55
N LEU A 173 -0.48 0.22 18.59
CA LEU A 173 0.97 0.03 18.70
C LEU A 173 1.35 -1.01 19.75
N THR A 174 0.65 -1.01 20.88
CA THR A 174 0.99 -1.87 22.04
C THR A 174 0.14 -3.13 22.11
N GLY A 175 -1.02 -3.15 21.44
CA GLY A 175 -2.03 -4.20 21.57
C GLY A 175 -2.87 -4.09 22.83
N GLU A 176 -2.61 -3.13 23.73
CA GLU A 176 -3.32 -2.94 24.97
C GLU A 176 -4.44 -1.91 24.81
N SER A 177 -5.69 -2.30 25.09
CA SER A 177 -6.87 -1.43 24.98
C SER A 177 -7.07 -0.51 26.16
N VAL A 178 -6.21 -0.59 27.20
CA VAL A 178 -6.31 0.28 28.37
C VAL A 178 -5.60 1.59 28.11
N ALA A 179 -6.31 2.71 28.31
CA ALA A 179 -5.73 4.03 28.11
C ALA A 179 -4.61 4.31 29.13
N VAL A 180 -3.46 4.74 28.62
CA VAL A 180 -2.26 5.05 29.39
C VAL A 180 -2.32 6.50 29.85
N GLU A 181 -2.14 6.74 31.17
CA GLU A 181 -2.01 8.07 31.72
C GLU A 181 -0.65 8.67 31.33
N LYS A 182 -0.67 9.85 30.75
CA LYS A 182 0.53 10.54 30.26
C LYS A 182 1.08 11.55 31.27
N THR A 183 2.38 11.78 31.18
CA THR A 183 3.12 12.71 32.05
C THR A 183 4.14 13.50 31.23
N GLU A 184 4.56 14.65 31.74
CA GLU A 184 5.63 15.47 31.16
C GLU A 184 7.03 15.08 31.66
N SER A 185 7.09 14.34 32.78
CA SER A 185 8.36 13.96 33.42
C SER A 185 9.17 12.96 32.55
N PRO A 186 10.51 13.05 32.55
CA PRO A 186 11.36 12.06 31.90
C PRO A 186 11.12 10.68 32.44
N VAL A 187 11.17 9.68 31.56
CA VAL A 187 11.07 8.27 31.96
C VAL A 187 12.46 7.74 32.29
N SER A 188 12.59 7.00 33.38
CA SER A 188 13.85 6.37 33.77
C SER A 188 14.14 5.15 32.88
N ALA A 189 15.34 5.08 32.34
CA ALA A 189 15.77 3.90 31.59
C ALA A 189 15.76 2.64 32.46
N ALA A 190 15.34 1.51 31.91
CA ALA A 190 15.53 0.20 32.53
C ALA A 190 17.02 -0.19 32.56
N GLU A 191 17.38 -1.26 33.29
CA GLU A 191 18.77 -1.73 33.42
C GLU A 191 19.47 -1.99 32.06
N ASN A 192 18.70 -2.32 31.01
CA ASN A 192 19.20 -2.52 29.65
C ASN A 192 19.35 -1.22 28.83
N GLY A 193 19.07 -0.05 29.44
CA GLY A 193 19.21 1.26 28.78
C GLY A 193 18.12 1.62 27.80
N ASP A 194 17.02 0.86 27.75
CA ASP A 194 15.85 1.14 26.90
C ASP A 194 14.53 1.08 27.69
N VAL A 195 13.44 1.63 27.15
CA VAL A 195 12.10 1.63 27.74
C VAL A 195 11.14 1.09 26.68
N PRO A 196 10.37 0.03 26.99
CA PRO A 196 9.34 -0.47 26.09
C PRO A 196 8.37 0.63 25.68
N LEU A 197 7.83 0.55 24.47
CA LEU A 197 7.00 1.62 23.87
C LEU A 197 5.83 2.00 24.78
N GLY A 198 5.09 1.03 25.33
CA GLY A 198 3.94 1.25 26.21
C GLY A 198 4.28 1.92 27.55
N ASP A 199 5.55 1.85 27.99
CA ASP A 199 6.02 2.46 29.23
C ASP A 199 6.55 3.89 29.06
N ARG A 200 6.64 4.39 27.80
CA ARG A 200 7.09 5.76 27.49
C ARG A 200 5.96 6.75 27.72
N LYS A 201 5.57 6.95 28.99
CA LYS A 201 4.41 7.75 29.41
C LYS A 201 4.50 9.22 29.04
N ASN A 202 5.67 9.72 28.66
CA ASN A 202 5.90 11.11 28.27
C ASN A 202 5.94 11.33 26.75
N MET A 203 5.63 10.29 25.99
CA MET A 203 5.50 10.32 24.52
C MET A 203 4.05 10.07 24.13
N VAL A 204 3.69 10.54 22.95
CA VAL A 204 2.48 10.16 22.22
C VAL A 204 2.86 9.76 20.81
N TYR A 205 2.15 8.81 20.24
CA TYR A 205 2.53 8.15 19.00
C TYR A 205 1.44 8.30 17.93
N MET A 206 1.88 8.41 16.68
CA MET A 206 0.99 8.48 15.52
C MET A 206 -0.02 7.34 15.52
N GLY A 207 -1.30 7.68 15.29
CA GLY A 207 -2.40 6.71 15.22
C GLY A 207 -3.04 6.34 16.56
N SER A 208 -2.53 6.87 17.69
CA SER A 208 -3.17 6.76 19.01
C SER A 208 -4.31 7.76 19.15
N ILE A 209 -5.21 7.55 20.12
CA ILE A 209 -6.38 8.41 20.36
C ILE A 209 -6.31 8.98 21.78
N VAL A 210 -6.48 10.29 21.92
CA VAL A 210 -6.63 10.94 23.22
C VAL A 210 -8.04 10.69 23.72
N VAL A 211 -8.19 9.91 24.78
CA VAL A 211 -9.51 9.54 25.32
C VAL A 211 -9.96 10.43 26.45
N TYR A 212 -9.01 11.11 27.14
CA TYR A 212 -9.33 12.01 28.24
C TYR A 212 -8.26 13.09 28.40
N GLY A 213 -8.67 14.27 28.90
CA GLY A 213 -7.78 15.38 29.21
C GLY A 213 -7.30 16.13 27.97
N ARG A 214 -6.19 16.84 28.13
CA ARG A 214 -5.57 17.64 27.07
C ARG A 214 -4.08 17.78 27.31
N GLY A 215 -3.31 18.11 26.28
CA GLY A 215 -1.88 18.37 26.40
C GLY A 215 -1.32 19.09 25.20
N LYS A 216 -0.05 19.50 25.35
CA LYS A 216 0.79 20.00 24.26
C LYS A 216 1.98 19.09 24.12
N ALA A 217 2.39 18.83 22.90
CA ALA A 217 3.54 18.00 22.62
C ALA A 217 4.35 18.57 21.44
N VAL A 218 5.67 18.42 21.48
CA VAL A 218 6.54 18.76 20.36
C VAL A 218 6.74 17.55 19.48
N VAL A 219 6.48 17.70 18.18
CA VAL A 219 6.67 16.65 17.18
C VAL A 219 8.14 16.30 17.06
N CYS A 220 8.48 15.03 17.24
CA CYS A 220 9.84 14.49 17.14
C CYS A 220 10.07 13.73 15.84
N ALA A 221 9.07 12.98 15.37
CA ALA A 221 9.14 12.21 14.14
C ALA A 221 7.82 12.28 13.35
N THR A 222 7.93 12.23 12.03
CA THR A 222 6.81 12.33 11.09
C THR A 222 6.85 11.23 10.03
N GLY A 223 5.73 10.87 9.45
CA GLY A 223 5.62 9.93 8.34
C GLY A 223 6.27 8.57 8.63
N MET A 224 7.18 8.15 7.76
CA MET A 224 7.84 6.86 7.87
C MET A 224 8.86 6.76 9.02
N ASP A 225 9.27 7.88 9.61
CA ASP A 225 10.19 7.90 10.76
C ASP A 225 9.46 7.67 12.10
N THR A 226 8.12 7.69 12.12
CA THR A 226 7.30 7.37 13.30
C THR A 226 7.35 5.88 13.62
N GLU A 227 6.96 5.49 14.85
CA GLU A 227 6.85 4.07 15.22
C GLU A 227 5.81 3.35 14.33
N MET A 228 4.70 4.02 14.00
CA MET A 228 3.72 3.51 13.05
C MET A 228 4.32 3.37 11.63
N GLY A 229 5.15 4.33 11.22
CA GLY A 229 5.87 4.30 9.94
C GLY A 229 6.81 3.10 9.82
N LYS A 230 7.54 2.77 10.88
CA LYS A 230 8.42 1.59 10.94
C LYS A 230 7.63 0.28 10.80
N ILE A 231 6.44 0.20 11.42
CA ILE A 231 5.54 -0.94 11.28
C ILE A 231 5.02 -1.04 9.85
N ALA A 232 4.60 0.09 9.27
CA ALA A 232 4.12 0.13 7.88
C ALA A 232 5.21 -0.30 6.88
N ASP A 233 6.47 0.12 7.09
CA ASP A 233 7.60 -0.31 6.26
C ASP A 233 7.88 -1.81 6.41
N ALA A 234 7.82 -2.34 7.63
CA ALA A 234 7.99 -3.77 7.87
C ALA A 234 6.89 -4.61 7.18
N ILE A 235 5.63 -4.14 7.20
CA ILE A 235 4.51 -4.79 6.51
C ILE A 235 4.67 -4.69 4.99
N ALA A 236 5.06 -3.53 4.47
CA ALA A 236 5.26 -3.33 3.03
C ALA A 236 6.40 -4.18 2.45
N ASN A 237 7.41 -4.48 3.27
CA ASN A 237 8.53 -5.35 2.90
C ASN A 237 8.28 -6.84 3.22
N ALA A 238 7.19 -7.18 3.93
CA ALA A 238 6.76 -8.55 4.12
C ALA A 238 6.29 -9.13 2.76
N LYS A 239 6.71 -10.35 2.46
CA LYS A 239 6.20 -11.04 1.26
C LYS A 239 4.70 -11.26 1.43
N GLU A 240 3.92 -10.86 0.44
CA GLU A 240 2.51 -11.24 0.36
C GLU A 240 2.41 -12.76 0.29
N GLU A 241 1.91 -13.37 1.36
CA GLU A 241 1.59 -14.79 1.36
C GLU A 241 0.19 -14.97 0.76
N GLU A 242 0.09 -15.90 -0.22
CA GLU A 242 -1.19 -16.25 -0.80
C GLU A 242 -2.14 -16.76 0.29
N THR A 243 -3.37 -16.26 0.32
CA THR A 243 -4.38 -16.75 1.25
C THR A 243 -4.69 -18.23 0.98
N PRO A 244 -5.11 -19.04 2.00
CA PRO A 244 -5.47 -20.43 1.81
C PRO A 244 -6.54 -20.65 0.72
N LEU A 245 -7.43 -19.66 0.51
CA LEU A 245 -8.43 -19.67 -0.56
C LEU A 245 -7.77 -19.49 -1.93
N GLN A 246 -6.86 -18.52 -2.07
CA GLN A 246 -6.11 -18.31 -3.32
C GLN A 246 -5.30 -19.54 -3.71
N ILE A 247 -4.61 -20.18 -2.75
CA ILE A 247 -3.88 -21.42 -2.99
C ILE A 247 -4.80 -22.50 -3.55
N LYS A 248 -5.99 -22.69 -2.95
CA LYS A 248 -6.97 -23.68 -3.44
C LYS A 248 -7.54 -23.32 -4.80
N LEU A 249 -7.83 -22.05 -5.05
CA LEU A 249 -8.31 -21.58 -6.36
C LEU A 249 -7.26 -21.77 -7.44
N ASN A 250 -5.98 -21.46 -7.14
CA ASN A 250 -4.86 -21.70 -8.05
C ASN A 250 -4.67 -23.20 -8.36
N GLN A 251 -4.82 -24.08 -7.36
CA GLN A 251 -4.80 -25.52 -7.56
C GLN A 251 -5.94 -25.99 -8.45
N LEU A 252 -7.17 -25.51 -8.21
CA LEU A 252 -8.34 -25.83 -9.02
C LEU A 252 -8.14 -25.36 -10.48
N SER A 253 -7.67 -24.12 -10.66
CA SER A 253 -7.36 -23.57 -11.97
C SER A 253 -6.32 -24.41 -12.73
N LYS A 254 -5.25 -24.86 -12.07
CA LYS A 254 -4.26 -25.77 -12.66
C LYS A 254 -4.88 -27.11 -13.09
N ILE A 255 -5.71 -27.70 -12.24
CA ILE A 255 -6.41 -28.97 -12.56
C ILE A 255 -7.31 -28.79 -13.77
N LEU A 256 -8.11 -27.73 -13.82
CA LEU A 256 -8.98 -27.41 -14.94
C LEU A 256 -8.18 -27.19 -16.23
N THR A 257 -7.07 -26.45 -16.17
CA THR A 257 -6.20 -26.22 -17.31
C THR A 257 -5.63 -27.52 -17.85
N ILE A 258 -5.12 -28.40 -16.97
CA ILE A 258 -4.57 -29.72 -17.37
C ILE A 258 -5.70 -30.58 -17.98
N MET A 259 -6.89 -30.55 -17.41
CA MET A 259 -8.04 -31.30 -17.91
C MET A 259 -8.46 -30.83 -19.32
N VAL A 260 -8.53 -29.52 -19.54
CA VAL A 260 -8.86 -28.91 -20.85
C VAL A 260 -7.77 -29.29 -21.87
N LEU A 261 -6.48 -29.14 -21.53
CA LEU A 261 -5.40 -29.55 -22.40
C LEU A 261 -5.45 -31.06 -22.73
N GLY A 262 -5.77 -31.89 -21.74
CA GLY A 262 -5.94 -33.34 -21.95
C GLY A 262 -7.07 -33.65 -22.93
N ILE A 263 -8.21 -32.97 -22.82
CA ILE A 263 -9.34 -33.08 -23.76
C ILE A 263 -8.93 -32.64 -25.17
N CYS A 264 -8.26 -31.49 -25.28
CA CYS A 264 -7.77 -30.98 -26.57
C CYS A 264 -6.81 -32.00 -27.26
N VAL A 265 -5.85 -32.55 -26.51
CA VAL A 265 -4.92 -33.55 -27.02
C VAL A 265 -5.66 -34.83 -27.45
N LEU A 266 -6.66 -35.25 -26.68
CA LEU A 266 -7.46 -36.42 -27.00
C LEU A 266 -8.30 -36.19 -28.28
N VAL A 267 -9.00 -35.07 -28.40
CA VAL A 267 -9.75 -34.72 -29.60
C VAL A 267 -8.85 -34.63 -30.82
N PHE A 268 -7.69 -33.96 -30.67
CA PHE A 268 -6.68 -33.88 -31.72
C PHE A 268 -6.16 -35.25 -32.14
N GLY A 269 -5.83 -36.12 -31.19
CA GLY A 269 -5.37 -37.48 -31.43
C GLY A 269 -6.40 -38.36 -32.15
N VAL A 270 -7.68 -38.26 -31.70
CA VAL A 270 -8.77 -39.02 -32.36
C VAL A 270 -8.99 -38.55 -33.80
N ASN A 271 -8.95 -37.24 -34.06
CA ASN A 271 -9.11 -36.67 -35.39
C ASN A 271 -7.95 -37.11 -36.33
N ILE A 272 -6.71 -37.08 -35.86
CA ILE A 272 -5.58 -37.58 -36.63
C ILE A 272 -5.71 -39.09 -36.90
N ALA A 273 -6.03 -39.89 -35.89
CA ALA A 273 -6.19 -41.34 -36.07
C ALA A 273 -7.31 -41.63 -37.08
N ARG A 274 -8.43 -40.92 -37.02
CA ARG A 274 -9.53 -41.07 -37.98
C ARG A 274 -9.12 -40.71 -39.41
N SER A 275 -8.30 -39.66 -39.58
CA SER A 275 -7.77 -39.25 -40.87
C SER A 275 -6.82 -40.27 -41.48
N ILE A 276 -5.92 -40.82 -40.67
CA ILE A 276 -5.04 -41.91 -41.12
C ILE A 276 -5.81 -43.15 -41.52
N MET A 277 -6.84 -43.53 -40.76
CA MET A 277 -7.70 -44.71 -41.07
C MET A 277 -8.59 -44.50 -42.32
N SER A 278 -8.94 -43.27 -42.67
CA SER A 278 -9.74 -42.95 -43.87
C SER A 278 -8.91 -42.84 -45.14
N GLY A 279 -7.59 -43.08 -45.10
CA GLY A 279 -6.70 -43.04 -46.26
C GLY A 279 -6.40 -41.65 -46.82
N ALA A 280 -6.90 -40.62 -46.21
CA ALA A 280 -6.49 -39.23 -46.46
C ALA A 280 -5.22 -38.97 -45.66
N GLY A 281 -4.05 -39.13 -46.26
CA GLY A 281 -2.76 -38.96 -45.59
C GLY A 281 -2.69 -37.76 -44.66
N ALA A 282 -1.77 -37.75 -43.69
CA ALA A 282 -1.57 -36.62 -42.76
C ALA A 282 -1.06 -35.39 -43.55
N ASP A 283 -1.96 -34.71 -44.25
CA ASP A 283 -1.66 -33.44 -44.92
C ASP A 283 -1.59 -32.31 -43.89
N SER A 284 -0.64 -31.41 -44.04
CA SER A 284 -0.40 -30.30 -43.10
C SER A 284 -1.65 -29.43 -42.91
N GLY A 285 -2.50 -29.31 -43.94
CA GLY A 285 -3.78 -28.59 -43.85
C GLY A 285 -4.80 -29.24 -42.95
N LEU A 286 -4.81 -30.55 -42.84
CA LEU A 286 -5.74 -31.31 -42.02
C LEU A 286 -5.35 -31.25 -40.53
N VAL A 287 -4.05 -31.24 -40.23
CA VAL A 287 -3.53 -31.08 -38.88
C VAL A 287 -3.90 -29.69 -38.33
N LEU A 288 -3.75 -28.65 -39.16
CA LEU A 288 -4.09 -27.28 -38.82
C LEU A 288 -5.61 -27.08 -38.62
N ASN A 289 -6.46 -27.62 -39.51
CA ASN A 289 -7.91 -27.56 -39.37
C ASN A 289 -8.41 -28.27 -38.11
N THR A 290 -7.79 -29.40 -37.75
CA THR A 290 -8.14 -30.15 -36.54
C THR A 290 -7.76 -29.40 -35.27
N PHE A 291 -6.74 -28.56 -35.33
CA PHE A 291 -6.33 -27.74 -34.19
C PHE A 291 -7.27 -26.52 -33.97
N MET A 292 -8.01 -26.11 -35.00
CA MET A 292 -8.92 -24.97 -34.94
C MET A 292 -10.35 -25.34 -34.46
N ILE A 293 -10.69 -26.61 -34.36
CA ILE A 293 -11.95 -27.11 -33.77
C ILE A 293 -11.79 -27.33 -32.28
#